data_3e2d8349d83812d55ddc641d35e6dd14
#
_entry.id   3e2d8349d83812d55ddc641d35e6dd14
#
_cell.length_a   1.000
_cell.length_b   1.000
_cell.length_c   1.000
_cell.angle_alpha   90.00
_cell.angle_beta   90.00
_cell.angle_gamma   90.00
#
_symmetry.space_group_name_H-M   'P 1'
#
loop_
_entity.id
_entity.type
_entity.pdbx_description
1 polymer ?
#
loop_
_entity_poly.entity_id
_entity_poly.type
_entity_poly.pdbx_seq_one_letter_code
_entity_poly.pdbx_strand_id
1 'polypeptide(L)'
;MRIALSPEERVQDAATNQADRQRKQSAQGTPADYRKKLTEVFQGVGATLPAGTSGLEIRQVVCDSRKVRPGSLFFALHGAKADGNAFIQDAIKRGVAAIASEEQAPRALPAGVVWIRVREARKALAVAAANFFGHPANTLQLVAVTGTNGKTTTTSVINAIVKASGAQTGLFGTIAYHTPLGDYPAPNTTPESVDLQGFLAEIRDAGGKYAVLEASSHSLAMDRLWGCHFQAAVFSNLTREHMDYHKTFEDYFSAKKRLFEGTGAGAPEVAVLNTDDEFGKRLAGLAKKTITYGLEKDADITARKFQLTFDGLTFTAHTLNGKVHVVSPLVGKINVYNLLAAIGAGQALGLSNEAIESGIQNLESVSGRFQRIDLGQPFLVIVDYAHTDDALENLIRTARELNPKARIITLFGCGGEKDRTKRPVMGEVTGRLSDLTILSSDNPRSEDPLKIISDIIVGLQKTAGKYLIEPDREKAIGTAMDEARSGDIVLLAGKGHENYQILVDRTLEFDDREMARRALRERGFEGPRNQVNGGQLKGEPRGGSGFGT
;
A
#
# COMPACT_ATOMS: atom_id res chain seq x y z
N MET A 1 8.58 -20.12 -28.92
CA MET A 1 9.41 -20.09 -27.72
C MET A 1 8.58 -19.39 -26.64
N ARG A 2 8.12 -20.09 -25.58
CA ARG A 2 7.39 -19.44 -24.48
C ARG A 2 8.42 -18.65 -23.68
N ILE A 3 8.31 -17.33 -23.69
CA ILE A 3 9.10 -16.48 -22.77
C ILE A 3 8.60 -16.86 -21.37
N ALA A 4 9.48 -17.42 -20.56
CA ALA A 4 9.14 -17.78 -19.19
C ALA A 4 8.93 -16.48 -18.40
N LEU A 5 7.79 -16.36 -17.76
CA LEU A 5 7.48 -15.24 -16.85
C LEU A 5 8.55 -15.17 -15.75
N SER A 6 8.96 -13.96 -15.39
CA SER A 6 9.81 -13.73 -14.22
C SER A 6 9.08 -14.16 -12.93
N PRO A 7 9.79 -14.45 -11.84
CA PRO A 7 9.15 -14.80 -10.57
C PRO A 7 8.15 -13.75 -10.08
N GLU A 8 8.40 -12.47 -10.29
CA GLU A 8 7.46 -11.38 -9.94
C GLU A 8 6.21 -11.40 -10.82
N GLU A 9 6.37 -11.67 -12.11
CA GLU A 9 5.23 -11.81 -13.04
C GLU A 9 4.37 -13.03 -12.69
N ARG A 10 4.96 -14.11 -12.18
CA ARG A 10 4.21 -15.27 -11.67
C ARG A 10 3.42 -14.94 -10.40
N VAL A 11 3.97 -14.12 -9.49
CA VAL A 11 3.26 -13.64 -8.30
C VAL A 11 2.14 -12.69 -8.69
N GLN A 12 2.41 -11.76 -9.60
CA GLN A 12 1.39 -10.87 -10.16
C GLN A 12 0.32 -11.66 -10.91
N ASP A 13 0.71 -12.71 -11.63
CA ASP A 13 -0.21 -13.58 -12.37
C ASP A 13 -1.05 -14.44 -11.40
N ALA A 14 -0.45 -14.99 -10.36
CA ALA A 14 -1.16 -15.72 -9.31
C ALA A 14 -2.10 -14.81 -8.53
N ALA A 15 -1.66 -13.62 -8.12
CA ALA A 15 -2.49 -12.62 -7.45
C ALA A 15 -3.64 -12.12 -8.35
N THR A 16 -3.37 -11.88 -9.64
CA THR A 16 -4.38 -11.47 -10.63
C THR A 16 -5.41 -12.59 -10.86
N ASN A 17 -4.97 -13.84 -10.99
CA ASN A 17 -5.86 -14.99 -11.15
C ASN A 17 -6.67 -15.28 -9.88
N GLN A 18 -6.10 -15.03 -8.70
CA GLN A 18 -6.80 -15.15 -7.42
C GLN A 18 -7.82 -14.02 -7.25
N ALA A 19 -7.49 -12.77 -7.64
CA ALA A 19 -8.42 -11.66 -7.68
C ALA A 19 -9.61 -11.93 -8.61
N ASP A 20 -9.36 -12.46 -9.81
CA ASP A 20 -10.41 -12.84 -10.75
C ASP A 20 -11.28 -14.01 -10.24
N ARG A 21 -10.70 -14.95 -9.48
CA ARG A 21 -11.45 -16.03 -8.81
C ARG A 21 -12.28 -15.48 -7.65
N GLN A 22 -11.73 -14.59 -6.85
CA GLN A 22 -12.44 -13.95 -5.73
C GLN A 22 -13.54 -13.02 -6.23
N ARG A 23 -13.31 -12.23 -7.31
CA ARG A 23 -14.36 -11.49 -8.01
C ARG A 23 -15.53 -12.39 -8.43
N LYS A 24 -15.25 -13.63 -8.87
CA LYS A 24 -16.30 -14.60 -9.24
C LYS A 24 -16.98 -15.23 -8.04
N GLN A 25 -16.33 -15.32 -6.88
CA GLN A 25 -16.86 -15.96 -5.67
C GLN A 25 -17.56 -14.97 -4.73
N SER A 26 -17.13 -13.71 -4.68
CA SER A 26 -17.75 -12.65 -3.88
C SER A 26 -18.95 -11.99 -4.57
N ALA A 27 -19.19 -12.28 -5.86
CA ALA A 27 -20.30 -11.73 -6.62
C ALA A 27 -21.66 -12.32 -6.18
N GLN A 28 -22.16 -11.89 -5.04
CA GLN A 28 -23.61 -11.81 -4.80
C GLN A 28 -24.26 -10.61 -5.53
N GLY A 29 -23.46 -9.74 -6.16
CA GLY A 29 -23.88 -8.76 -7.15
C GLY A 29 -23.09 -9.00 -8.43
N THR A 30 -23.76 -9.32 -9.53
CA THR A 30 -23.17 -9.42 -10.86
C THR A 30 -22.47 -8.10 -11.16
N PRO A 31 -21.16 -8.08 -11.54
CA PRO A 31 -20.53 -6.85 -12.00
C PRO A 31 -21.38 -6.24 -13.11
N ALA A 32 -21.68 -4.96 -13.05
CA ALA A 32 -22.48 -4.30 -14.08
C ALA A 32 -21.87 -4.65 -15.45
N ASP A 33 -22.68 -5.16 -16.37
CA ASP A 33 -22.26 -5.55 -17.72
C ASP A 33 -22.04 -4.26 -18.53
N TYR A 34 -20.85 -3.64 -18.31
CA TYR A 34 -20.50 -2.41 -19.01
C TYR A 34 -20.30 -2.71 -20.49
N ARG A 35 -21.03 -1.98 -21.32
CA ARG A 35 -20.92 -1.99 -22.80
C ARG A 35 -20.96 -0.57 -23.31
N LYS A 36 -20.03 -0.20 -24.14
CA LYS A 36 -19.93 1.13 -24.72
C LYS A 36 -19.54 1.05 -26.19
N LYS A 37 -20.04 1.97 -26.98
CA LYS A 37 -19.54 2.14 -28.35
C LYS A 37 -18.11 2.64 -28.33
N LEU A 38 -17.31 2.23 -29.29
CA LEU A 38 -15.92 2.66 -29.42
C LEU A 38 -15.78 4.18 -29.41
N THR A 39 -16.70 4.92 -30.03
CA THR A 39 -16.73 6.38 -30.03
C THR A 39 -16.92 6.97 -28.63
N GLU A 40 -17.75 6.34 -27.79
CA GLU A 40 -17.94 6.79 -26.41
C GLU A 40 -16.69 6.53 -25.58
N VAL A 41 -16.04 5.35 -25.76
CA VAL A 41 -14.80 4.99 -25.05
C VAL A 41 -13.64 5.93 -25.43
N PHE A 42 -13.60 6.39 -26.68
CA PHE A 42 -12.55 7.29 -27.18
C PHE A 42 -12.87 8.78 -27.10
N GLN A 43 -13.99 9.16 -26.49
CA GLN A 43 -14.32 10.57 -26.29
C GLN A 43 -13.20 11.27 -25.49
N GLY A 44 -12.65 12.35 -26.02
CA GLY A 44 -11.58 13.12 -25.37
C GLY A 44 -10.19 12.48 -25.37
N VAL A 45 -10.02 11.29 -25.96
CA VAL A 45 -8.70 10.61 -26.03
C VAL A 45 -7.75 11.28 -27.03
N GLY A 46 -8.27 12.09 -27.98
CA GLY A 46 -7.46 12.76 -28.99
C GLY A 46 -6.93 11.83 -30.08
N ALA A 47 -7.62 10.72 -30.34
CA ALA A 47 -7.31 9.77 -31.40
C ALA A 47 -8.36 9.81 -32.52
N THR A 48 -7.91 9.58 -33.76
CA THR A 48 -8.83 9.43 -34.90
C THR A 48 -9.24 7.97 -35.04
N LEU A 49 -10.52 7.72 -34.98
CA LEU A 49 -11.07 6.38 -35.18
C LEU A 49 -11.17 6.05 -36.68
N PRO A 50 -10.83 4.82 -37.11
CA PRO A 50 -10.99 4.41 -38.49
C PRO A 50 -12.45 4.49 -38.97
N ALA A 51 -12.66 4.79 -40.22
CA ALA A 51 -14.01 4.87 -40.80
C ALA A 51 -14.77 3.55 -40.64
N GLY A 52 -16.07 3.63 -40.35
CA GLY A 52 -16.94 2.47 -40.17
C GLY A 52 -16.85 1.76 -38.80
N THR A 53 -16.01 2.24 -37.88
CA THR A 53 -15.81 1.59 -36.57
C THR A 53 -16.59 2.25 -35.42
N SER A 54 -17.31 3.33 -35.69
CA SER A 54 -18.03 4.14 -34.68
C SER A 54 -19.05 3.33 -33.86
N GLY A 55 -19.67 2.32 -34.45
CA GLY A 55 -20.67 1.46 -33.84
C GLY A 55 -20.09 0.22 -33.16
N LEU A 56 -18.77 -0.02 -33.18
CA LEU A 56 -18.15 -1.18 -32.56
C LEU A 56 -18.40 -1.16 -31.05
N GLU A 57 -19.04 -2.23 -30.55
CA GLU A 57 -19.32 -2.40 -29.12
C GLU A 57 -18.06 -2.92 -28.42
N ILE A 58 -17.61 -2.19 -27.40
CA ILE A 58 -16.54 -2.58 -26.49
C ILE A 58 -17.15 -3.12 -25.19
N ARG A 59 -16.72 -4.30 -24.79
CA ARG A 59 -17.21 -5.02 -23.60
C ARG A 59 -16.19 -5.02 -22.46
N GLN A 60 -14.96 -4.64 -22.75
CA GLN A 60 -13.89 -4.59 -21.76
C GLN A 60 -12.75 -3.70 -22.28
N VAL A 61 -12.13 -2.94 -21.38
CA VAL A 61 -10.86 -2.23 -21.64
C VAL A 61 -9.77 -2.92 -20.82
N VAL A 62 -8.63 -3.25 -21.44
CA VAL A 62 -7.51 -3.95 -20.77
C VAL A 62 -6.16 -3.48 -21.30
N CYS A 63 -5.11 -3.57 -20.47
CA CYS A 63 -3.71 -3.40 -20.85
C CYS A 63 -2.85 -4.65 -20.62
N ASP A 64 -3.47 -5.75 -20.20
CA ASP A 64 -2.84 -7.07 -20.06
C ASP A 64 -3.42 -8.03 -21.09
N SER A 65 -2.59 -8.52 -22.02
CA SER A 65 -3.03 -9.43 -23.10
C SER A 65 -3.68 -10.71 -22.58
N ARG A 66 -3.30 -11.17 -21.39
CA ARG A 66 -3.83 -12.37 -20.74
C ARG A 66 -5.30 -12.21 -20.33
N LYS A 67 -5.73 -10.97 -20.06
CA LYS A 67 -7.12 -10.62 -19.69
C LYS A 67 -8.02 -10.40 -20.91
N VAL A 68 -7.49 -10.39 -22.13
CA VAL A 68 -8.26 -10.15 -23.37
C VAL A 68 -9.31 -11.25 -23.58
N ARG A 69 -10.52 -10.82 -23.94
CA ARG A 69 -11.69 -11.64 -24.31
C ARG A 69 -12.35 -11.06 -25.57
N PRO A 70 -13.23 -11.82 -26.25
CA PRO A 70 -14.00 -11.28 -27.38
C PRO A 70 -14.75 -9.98 -27.01
N GLY A 71 -14.56 -8.93 -27.82
CA GLY A 71 -15.10 -7.60 -27.55
C GLY A 71 -14.20 -6.69 -26.70
N SER A 72 -12.99 -7.13 -26.34
CA SER A 72 -12.04 -6.28 -25.59
C SER A 72 -11.39 -5.22 -26.48
N LEU A 73 -11.13 -4.05 -25.88
CA LEU A 73 -10.18 -3.05 -26.34
C LEU A 73 -8.86 -3.25 -25.56
N PHE A 74 -7.79 -3.57 -26.25
CA PHE A 74 -6.46 -3.77 -25.67
C PHE A 74 -5.56 -2.56 -25.90
N PHE A 75 -5.01 -2.00 -24.83
CA PHE A 75 -3.97 -0.96 -24.90
C PHE A 75 -2.58 -1.60 -24.80
N ALA A 76 -1.80 -1.51 -25.86
CA ALA A 76 -0.41 -1.96 -25.88
C ALA A 76 0.49 -0.84 -25.32
N LEU A 77 0.87 -0.97 -24.05
CA LEU A 77 1.66 0.04 -23.33
C LEU A 77 3.15 -0.26 -23.40
N HIS A 78 3.99 0.75 -23.57
CA HIS A 78 5.41 0.63 -23.28
C HIS A 78 5.63 0.53 -21.77
N GLY A 79 6.10 -0.61 -21.28
CA GLY A 79 6.41 -0.86 -19.88
C GLY A 79 7.91 -0.77 -19.60
N ALA A 80 8.28 -0.56 -18.33
CA ALA A 80 9.69 -0.52 -17.92
C ALA A 80 10.41 -1.88 -18.08
N LYS A 81 9.69 -2.99 -17.94
CA LYS A 81 10.24 -4.37 -18.02
C LYS A 81 9.81 -5.10 -19.29
N ALA A 82 8.65 -4.81 -19.83
CA ALA A 82 8.11 -5.47 -21.01
C ALA A 82 7.38 -4.46 -21.91
N ASP A 83 7.52 -4.62 -23.20
CA ASP A 83 6.77 -3.85 -24.19
C ASP A 83 5.46 -4.56 -24.51
N GLY A 84 4.32 -3.90 -24.21
CA GLY A 84 2.97 -4.39 -24.51
C GLY A 84 2.74 -4.70 -26.00
N ASN A 85 3.48 -4.05 -26.89
CA ASN A 85 3.41 -4.30 -28.33
C ASN A 85 3.87 -5.72 -28.71
N ALA A 86 4.75 -6.32 -27.94
CA ALA A 86 5.17 -7.71 -28.13
C ALA A 86 4.03 -8.74 -27.91
N PHE A 87 2.97 -8.35 -27.21
CA PHE A 87 1.83 -9.21 -26.87
C PHE A 87 0.60 -9.00 -27.77
N ILE A 88 0.69 -8.18 -28.80
CA ILE A 88 -0.41 -7.92 -29.73
C ILE A 88 -0.92 -9.18 -30.39
N GLN A 89 -0.01 -10.09 -30.80
CA GLN A 89 -0.40 -11.34 -31.43
C GLN A 89 -1.16 -12.28 -30.46
N ASP A 90 -0.83 -12.24 -29.16
CA ASP A 90 -1.57 -12.97 -28.14
C ASP A 90 -2.98 -12.38 -27.94
N ALA A 91 -3.09 -11.04 -27.89
CA ALA A 91 -4.38 -10.36 -27.83
C ALA A 91 -5.28 -10.69 -29.04
N ILE A 92 -4.71 -10.73 -30.25
CA ILE A 92 -5.43 -11.13 -31.49
C ILE A 92 -5.95 -12.56 -31.38
N LYS A 93 -5.12 -13.51 -30.95
CA LYS A 93 -5.52 -14.91 -30.76
C LYS A 93 -6.66 -15.08 -29.74
N ARG A 94 -6.77 -14.16 -28.78
CA ARG A 94 -7.83 -14.15 -27.75
C ARG A 94 -9.11 -13.43 -28.18
N GLY A 95 -9.17 -12.93 -29.43
CA GLY A 95 -10.37 -12.32 -29.99
C GLY A 95 -10.55 -10.85 -29.61
N VAL A 96 -9.47 -10.08 -29.50
CA VAL A 96 -9.54 -8.63 -29.30
C VAL A 96 -10.37 -7.98 -30.42
N ALA A 97 -11.23 -7.01 -30.06
CA ALA A 97 -12.00 -6.25 -31.04
C ALA A 97 -11.25 -5.01 -31.56
N ALA A 98 -10.51 -4.36 -30.67
CA ALA A 98 -9.72 -3.18 -31.02
C ALA A 98 -8.40 -3.14 -30.24
N ILE A 99 -7.37 -2.57 -30.85
CA ILE A 99 -6.04 -2.38 -30.28
C ILE A 99 -5.68 -0.90 -30.36
N ALA A 100 -5.28 -0.33 -29.22
CA ALA A 100 -4.74 1.02 -29.14
C ALA A 100 -3.24 0.96 -28.85
N SER A 101 -2.42 1.67 -29.63
CA SER A 101 -0.97 1.69 -29.49
C SER A 101 -0.40 3.03 -29.99
N GLU A 102 0.80 3.38 -29.51
CA GLU A 102 1.58 4.51 -30.04
C GLU A 102 2.19 4.19 -31.41
N GLU A 103 2.35 2.90 -31.70
CA GLU A 103 2.94 2.38 -32.91
C GLU A 103 2.01 2.46 -34.13
N GLN A 104 2.61 2.36 -35.31
CA GLN A 104 1.89 2.22 -36.58
C GLN A 104 1.16 0.87 -36.65
N ALA A 105 0.02 0.86 -37.34
CA ALA A 105 -0.66 -0.39 -37.63
C ALA A 105 0.27 -1.38 -38.38
N PRO A 106 0.29 -2.66 -37.99
CA PRO A 106 1.01 -3.68 -38.74
C PRO A 106 0.44 -3.81 -40.17
N ARG A 107 1.29 -4.21 -41.12
CA ARG A 107 0.90 -4.32 -42.56
C ARG A 107 -0.29 -5.24 -42.81
N ALA A 108 -0.48 -6.24 -41.96
CA ALA A 108 -1.61 -7.16 -42.02
C ALA A 108 -2.27 -7.27 -40.64
N LEU A 109 -3.50 -6.77 -40.54
CA LEU A 109 -4.39 -7.02 -39.40
C LEU A 109 -5.44 -8.05 -39.80
N PRO A 110 -5.82 -8.98 -38.90
CA PRO A 110 -6.94 -9.88 -39.17
C PRO A 110 -8.23 -9.10 -39.41
N ALA A 111 -9.09 -9.63 -40.28
CA ALA A 111 -10.41 -9.04 -40.50
C ALA A 111 -11.19 -8.94 -39.19
N GLY A 112 -11.80 -7.77 -38.94
CA GLY A 112 -12.57 -7.49 -37.73
C GLY A 112 -11.79 -6.93 -36.54
N VAL A 113 -10.46 -6.84 -36.62
CA VAL A 113 -9.66 -6.15 -35.59
C VAL A 113 -9.40 -4.70 -35.99
N VAL A 114 -9.77 -3.77 -35.12
CA VAL A 114 -9.58 -2.33 -35.35
C VAL A 114 -8.27 -1.87 -34.70
N TRP A 115 -7.43 -1.15 -35.47
CA TRP A 115 -6.23 -0.51 -34.95
C TRP A 115 -6.46 0.98 -34.74
N ILE A 116 -6.08 1.48 -33.56
CA ILE A 116 -6.22 2.88 -33.20
C ILE A 116 -4.87 3.40 -32.74
N ARG A 117 -4.34 4.36 -33.50
CA ARG A 117 -3.10 5.01 -33.09
C ARG A 117 -3.40 6.11 -32.08
N VAL A 118 -2.71 6.07 -30.92
CA VAL A 118 -2.77 7.07 -29.85
C VAL A 118 -1.40 7.73 -29.68
N ARG A 119 -1.35 8.94 -29.12
CA ARG A 119 -0.07 9.65 -28.90
C ARG A 119 0.59 9.28 -27.58
N GLU A 120 -0.19 9.13 -26.51
CA GLU A 120 0.25 8.84 -25.15
C GLU A 120 -0.64 7.72 -24.62
N ALA A 121 -0.22 6.48 -24.84
CA ALA A 121 -1.06 5.30 -24.60
C ALA A 121 -1.52 5.17 -23.13
N ARG A 122 -0.71 5.62 -22.16
CA ARG A 122 -1.09 5.58 -20.73
C ARG A 122 -2.20 6.57 -20.39
N LYS A 123 -2.11 7.79 -20.87
CA LYS A 123 -3.19 8.79 -20.70
C LYS A 123 -4.43 8.39 -21.49
N ALA A 124 -4.24 7.88 -22.70
CA ALA A 124 -5.34 7.35 -23.52
C ALA A 124 -6.09 6.21 -22.81
N LEU A 125 -5.36 5.26 -22.20
CA LEU A 125 -5.95 4.20 -21.38
C LEU A 125 -6.75 4.77 -20.21
N ALA A 126 -6.20 5.73 -19.46
CA ALA A 126 -6.87 6.32 -18.32
C ALA A 126 -8.19 7.01 -18.70
N VAL A 127 -8.18 7.80 -19.79
CA VAL A 127 -9.40 8.46 -20.32
C VAL A 127 -10.39 7.43 -20.85
N ALA A 128 -9.94 6.46 -21.62
CA ALA A 128 -10.80 5.40 -22.15
C ALA A 128 -11.45 4.55 -21.03
N ALA A 129 -10.69 4.25 -19.98
CA ALA A 129 -11.22 3.53 -18.81
C ALA A 129 -12.26 4.39 -18.07
N ALA A 130 -12.00 5.67 -17.83
CA ALA A 130 -12.97 6.57 -17.22
C ALA A 130 -14.26 6.64 -18.04
N ASN A 131 -14.17 6.80 -19.35
CA ASN A 131 -15.33 6.80 -20.25
C ASN A 131 -16.08 5.48 -20.19
N PHE A 132 -15.37 4.35 -20.23
CA PHE A 132 -15.95 3.01 -20.21
C PHE A 132 -16.77 2.76 -18.94
N PHE A 133 -16.26 3.15 -17.78
CA PHE A 133 -16.93 3.01 -16.48
C PHE A 133 -17.84 4.19 -16.10
N GLY A 134 -18.04 5.17 -17.00
CA GLY A 134 -18.95 6.30 -16.79
C GLY A 134 -18.45 7.30 -15.75
N HIS A 135 -17.16 7.61 -15.76
CA HIS A 135 -16.49 8.62 -14.94
C HIS A 135 -16.73 8.49 -13.43
N PRO A 136 -16.50 7.33 -12.81
CA PRO A 136 -16.79 7.13 -11.39
C PRO A 136 -16.01 8.07 -10.48
N ALA A 137 -14.79 8.46 -10.88
CA ALA A 137 -13.96 9.42 -10.15
C ALA A 137 -14.62 10.80 -9.96
N ASN A 138 -15.55 11.20 -10.84
CA ASN A 138 -16.25 12.49 -10.75
C ASN A 138 -17.36 12.49 -9.69
N THR A 139 -17.80 11.33 -9.23
CA THR A 139 -18.91 11.18 -8.26
C THR A 139 -18.42 10.85 -6.85
N LEU A 140 -17.13 10.55 -6.70
CA LEU A 140 -16.50 10.19 -5.44
C LEU A 140 -15.56 11.31 -4.97
N GLN A 141 -15.44 11.46 -3.66
CA GLN A 141 -14.40 12.30 -3.05
C GLN A 141 -13.12 11.46 -2.93
N LEU A 142 -12.14 11.75 -3.76
CA LEU A 142 -10.88 11.03 -3.79
C LEU A 142 -9.86 11.68 -2.86
N VAL A 143 -9.16 10.86 -2.07
CA VAL A 143 -8.03 11.27 -1.25
C VAL A 143 -6.81 10.47 -1.66
N ALA A 144 -5.71 11.16 -1.97
CA ALA A 144 -4.44 10.51 -2.29
C ALA A 144 -3.35 10.89 -1.30
N VAL A 145 -2.57 9.91 -0.85
CA VAL A 145 -1.42 10.12 0.02
C VAL A 145 -0.14 9.74 -0.73
N THR A 146 0.80 10.69 -0.82
CA THR A 146 2.12 10.46 -1.38
C THR A 146 3.22 10.82 -0.39
N GLY A 147 4.42 10.37 -0.65
CA GLY A 147 5.62 10.52 0.17
C GLY A 147 6.50 9.27 0.10
N THR A 148 7.61 9.24 0.80
CA THR A 148 8.44 8.04 0.93
C THR A 148 7.82 7.10 1.96
N ASN A 149 7.71 7.54 3.19
CA ASN A 149 7.21 6.77 4.33
C ASN A 149 5.83 7.25 4.79
N GLY A 150 5.07 6.39 5.47
CA GLY A 150 3.80 6.74 6.11
C GLY A 150 2.55 6.63 5.24
N LYS A 151 2.65 6.40 3.92
CA LYS A 151 1.50 6.33 3.01
C LYS A 151 0.44 5.33 3.48
N THR A 152 0.81 4.08 3.66
CA THR A 152 -0.09 2.98 4.07
C THR A 152 -0.78 3.27 5.40
N THR A 153 -0.02 3.72 6.40
CA THR A 153 -0.58 4.06 7.71
C THR A 153 -1.56 5.23 7.60
N THR A 154 -1.15 6.31 6.92
CA THR A 154 -2.00 7.50 6.76
C THR A 154 -3.28 7.19 6.01
N THR A 155 -3.22 6.41 4.90
CA THR A 155 -4.43 6.01 4.16
C THR A 155 -5.34 5.10 4.97
N SER A 156 -4.78 4.20 5.79
CA SER A 156 -5.55 3.35 6.69
C SER A 156 -6.30 4.17 7.75
N VAL A 157 -5.62 5.17 8.34
CA VAL A 157 -6.24 6.10 9.31
C VAL A 157 -7.35 6.93 8.64
N ILE A 158 -7.10 7.53 7.48
CA ILE A 158 -8.11 8.30 6.74
C ILE A 158 -9.33 7.42 6.43
N ASN A 159 -9.10 6.19 5.98
CA ASN A 159 -10.18 5.24 5.70
C ASN A 159 -11.00 4.90 6.96
N ALA A 160 -10.35 4.73 8.11
CA ALA A 160 -11.03 4.51 9.39
C ALA A 160 -11.86 5.74 9.82
N ILE A 161 -11.33 6.96 9.62
CA ILE A 161 -12.04 8.23 9.87
C ILE A 161 -13.30 8.32 8.98
N VAL A 162 -13.17 8.01 7.69
CA VAL A 162 -14.31 8.01 6.76
C VAL A 162 -15.35 6.98 7.17
N LYS A 163 -14.94 5.77 7.53
CA LYS A 163 -15.86 4.72 8.04
C LYS A 163 -16.59 5.16 9.31
N ALA A 164 -15.89 5.84 10.24
CA ALA A 164 -16.48 6.36 11.48
C ALA A 164 -17.53 7.45 11.22
N SER A 165 -17.46 8.16 10.09
CA SER A 165 -18.53 9.09 9.66
C SER A 165 -19.80 8.39 9.14
N GLY A 166 -19.85 7.05 9.11
CA GLY A 166 -20.94 6.25 8.58
C GLY A 166 -20.93 6.09 7.05
N ALA A 167 -19.89 6.55 6.36
CA ALA A 167 -19.81 6.49 4.91
C ALA A 167 -19.13 5.19 4.42
N GLN A 168 -19.61 4.65 3.31
CA GLN A 168 -18.92 3.59 2.58
C GLN A 168 -17.75 4.18 1.78
N THR A 169 -16.63 3.45 1.76
CA THR A 169 -15.36 3.89 1.18
C THR A 169 -14.61 2.73 0.54
N GLY A 170 -13.70 3.05 -0.39
CA GLY A 170 -12.66 2.13 -0.84
C GLY A 170 -11.28 2.57 -0.37
N LEU A 171 -10.38 1.60 -0.23
CA LEU A 171 -8.97 1.82 0.14
C LEU A 171 -8.06 1.07 -0.82
N PHE A 172 -7.13 1.79 -1.47
CA PHE A 172 -6.17 1.20 -2.40
C PHE A 172 -4.75 1.49 -1.95
N GLY A 173 -4.02 0.45 -1.62
CA GLY A 173 -2.65 0.59 -1.11
C GLY A 173 -1.82 -0.67 -1.25
N THR A 174 -0.68 -0.67 -0.62
CA THR A 174 0.33 -1.73 -0.73
C THR A 174 -0.16 -3.07 -0.17
N ILE A 175 -1.05 -3.07 0.83
CA ILE A 175 -1.50 -4.30 1.52
C ILE A 175 -2.57 -5.03 0.70
N ALA A 176 -3.62 -4.33 0.33
CA ALA A 176 -4.76 -4.86 -0.41
C ALA A 176 -5.54 -3.71 -1.06
N TYR A 177 -6.46 -4.06 -1.98
CA TYR A 177 -7.49 -3.15 -2.47
C TYR A 177 -8.82 -3.55 -1.84
N HIS A 178 -9.43 -2.62 -1.13
CA HIS A 178 -10.71 -2.81 -0.45
C HIS A 178 -11.80 -2.01 -1.15
N THR A 179 -12.90 -2.65 -1.46
CA THR A 179 -14.14 -2.01 -1.93
C THR A 179 -15.30 -2.47 -1.05
N PRO A 180 -16.48 -1.87 -1.14
CA PRO A 180 -17.67 -2.39 -0.46
C PRO A 180 -18.06 -3.81 -0.87
N LEU A 181 -17.58 -4.29 -2.03
CA LEU A 181 -17.87 -5.64 -2.54
C LEU A 181 -16.86 -6.69 -2.07
N GLY A 182 -15.71 -6.29 -1.52
CA GLY A 182 -14.72 -7.22 -0.97
C GLY A 182 -13.27 -6.72 -1.09
N ASP A 183 -12.37 -7.62 -0.72
CA ASP A 183 -10.93 -7.39 -0.70
C ASP A 183 -10.26 -8.07 -1.89
N TYR A 184 -9.32 -7.36 -2.51
CA TYR A 184 -8.58 -7.83 -3.67
C TYR A 184 -7.08 -7.74 -3.42
N PRO A 185 -6.29 -8.70 -3.93
CA PRO A 185 -4.82 -8.60 -3.88
C PRO A 185 -4.32 -7.32 -4.54
N ALA A 186 -3.29 -6.71 -3.95
CA ALA A 186 -2.64 -5.51 -4.47
C ALA A 186 -1.33 -5.85 -5.20
N PRO A 187 -1.34 -6.11 -6.52
CA PRO A 187 -0.12 -6.35 -7.28
C PRO A 187 0.78 -5.10 -7.38
N ASN A 188 0.21 -3.94 -7.16
CA ASN A 188 0.91 -2.66 -7.11
C ASN A 188 0.37 -1.83 -5.94
N THR A 189 1.18 -0.94 -5.38
CA THR A 189 0.73 0.02 -4.36
C THR A 189 -0.45 0.87 -4.85
N THR A 190 -0.42 1.30 -6.10
CA THR A 190 -1.51 2.03 -6.77
C THR A 190 -1.99 1.21 -7.95
N PRO A 191 -3.29 0.92 -8.10
CA PRO A 191 -3.83 0.17 -9.23
C PRO A 191 -3.47 0.78 -10.59
N GLU A 192 -3.46 -0.02 -11.66
CA GLU A 192 -3.40 0.51 -13.02
C GLU A 192 -4.69 1.27 -13.34
N SER A 193 -4.63 2.28 -14.20
CA SER A 193 -5.74 3.20 -14.43
C SER A 193 -7.06 2.50 -14.76
N VAL A 194 -7.04 1.45 -15.55
CA VAL A 194 -8.24 0.68 -15.90
C VAL A 194 -8.81 -0.10 -14.70
N ASP A 195 -7.94 -0.70 -13.89
CA ASP A 195 -8.38 -1.41 -12.67
C ASP A 195 -8.90 -0.40 -11.64
N LEU A 196 -8.23 0.76 -11.49
CA LEU A 196 -8.69 1.84 -10.60
C LEU A 196 -10.10 2.32 -10.96
N GLN A 197 -10.34 2.65 -12.24
CA GLN A 197 -11.67 3.11 -12.66
C GLN A 197 -12.74 2.03 -12.45
N GLY A 198 -12.40 0.75 -12.64
CA GLY A 198 -13.28 -0.37 -12.33
C GLY A 198 -13.65 -0.44 -10.85
N PHE A 199 -12.67 -0.33 -9.94
CA PHE A 199 -12.90 -0.31 -8.50
C PHE A 199 -13.66 0.94 -8.04
N LEU A 200 -13.37 2.11 -8.61
CA LEU A 200 -14.13 3.33 -8.32
C LEU A 200 -15.61 3.19 -8.75
N ALA A 201 -15.88 2.49 -9.86
CA ALA A 201 -17.23 2.18 -10.28
C ALA A 201 -17.92 1.22 -9.30
N GLU A 202 -17.24 0.19 -8.80
CA GLU A 202 -17.77 -0.69 -7.75
C GLU A 202 -18.17 0.09 -6.49
N ILE A 203 -17.32 1.03 -6.04
CA ILE A 203 -17.61 1.87 -4.87
C ILE A 203 -18.84 2.74 -5.13
N ARG A 204 -18.92 3.43 -6.28
CA ARG A 204 -20.04 4.27 -6.68
C ARG A 204 -21.35 3.47 -6.73
N ASP A 205 -21.33 2.31 -7.41
CA ASP A 205 -22.50 1.48 -7.65
C ASP A 205 -23.01 0.83 -6.35
N ALA A 206 -22.14 0.64 -5.35
CA ALA A 206 -22.48 0.25 -3.99
C ALA A 206 -22.96 1.42 -3.10
N GLY A 207 -23.06 2.65 -3.63
CA GLY A 207 -23.48 3.82 -2.87
C GLY A 207 -22.37 4.46 -2.03
N GLY A 208 -21.11 4.07 -2.22
CA GLY A 208 -19.95 4.69 -1.58
C GLY A 208 -19.73 6.12 -2.05
N LYS A 209 -19.08 6.91 -1.19
CA LYS A 209 -18.83 8.35 -1.44
C LYS A 209 -17.36 8.71 -1.49
N TYR A 210 -16.50 7.85 -0.98
CA TYR A 210 -15.08 8.15 -0.82
C TYR A 210 -14.20 7.03 -1.37
N ALA A 211 -13.02 7.41 -1.85
CA ALA A 211 -11.95 6.47 -2.10
C ALA A 211 -10.62 7.07 -1.62
N VAL A 212 -9.89 6.30 -0.83
CA VAL A 212 -8.58 6.67 -0.27
C VAL A 212 -7.51 5.82 -0.94
N LEU A 213 -6.43 6.44 -1.41
CA LEU A 213 -5.40 5.68 -2.13
C LEU A 213 -3.97 6.15 -1.84
N GLU A 214 -3.06 5.20 -1.87
CA GLU A 214 -1.64 5.49 -1.92
C GLU A 214 -1.24 5.90 -3.34
N ALA A 215 -0.67 7.09 -3.51
CA ALA A 215 -0.12 7.58 -4.77
C ALA A 215 1.41 7.39 -4.78
N SER A 216 1.87 6.28 -5.32
CA SER A 216 3.31 6.00 -5.46
C SER A 216 3.95 6.91 -6.52
N SER A 217 5.26 7.17 -6.42
CA SER A 217 5.97 7.95 -7.44
C SER A 217 5.92 7.29 -8.83
N HIS A 218 5.97 5.96 -8.85
CA HIS A 218 5.81 5.19 -10.09
C HIS A 218 4.43 5.40 -10.73
N SER A 219 3.35 5.32 -9.93
CA SER A 219 1.99 5.51 -10.45
C SER A 219 1.77 6.90 -11.03
N LEU A 220 2.33 7.92 -10.36
CA LEU A 220 2.28 9.30 -10.83
C LEU A 220 3.11 9.51 -12.10
N ALA A 221 4.32 8.92 -12.17
CA ALA A 221 5.14 8.97 -13.37
C ALA A 221 4.53 8.19 -14.55
N MET A 222 3.79 7.12 -14.27
CA MET A 222 3.12 6.26 -15.25
C MET A 222 1.68 6.67 -15.56
N ASP A 223 1.23 7.86 -15.17
CA ASP A 223 -0.11 8.39 -15.43
C ASP A 223 -1.29 7.48 -15.00
N ARG A 224 -1.08 6.60 -13.98
CA ARG A 224 -2.15 5.70 -13.49
C ARG A 224 -3.33 6.44 -12.88
N LEU A 225 -3.09 7.65 -12.39
CA LEU A 225 -4.09 8.54 -11.77
C LEU A 225 -4.58 9.63 -12.73
N TRP A 226 -4.22 9.56 -14.02
CA TRP A 226 -4.61 10.57 -14.99
C TRP A 226 -6.13 10.67 -15.14
N GLY A 227 -6.64 11.90 -15.11
CA GLY A 227 -8.08 12.17 -15.15
C GLY A 227 -8.82 12.05 -13.81
N CYS A 228 -8.12 11.69 -12.71
CA CYS A 228 -8.72 11.70 -11.38
C CYS A 228 -8.55 13.09 -10.74
N HIS A 229 -9.67 13.66 -10.26
CA HIS A 229 -9.65 14.88 -9.43
C HIS A 229 -9.64 14.50 -7.96
N PHE A 230 -8.77 15.13 -7.16
CA PHE A 230 -8.63 14.83 -5.74
C PHE A 230 -9.23 15.93 -4.86
N GLN A 231 -10.10 15.54 -3.93
CA GLN A 231 -10.60 16.41 -2.87
C GLN A 231 -9.47 16.79 -1.90
N ALA A 232 -8.62 15.81 -1.57
CA ALA A 232 -7.42 16.06 -0.77
C ALA A 232 -6.21 15.30 -1.31
N ALA A 233 -5.06 15.97 -1.36
CA ALA A 233 -3.76 15.38 -1.63
C ALA A 233 -2.85 15.57 -0.41
N VAL A 234 -2.32 14.48 0.13
CA VAL A 234 -1.49 14.49 1.34
C VAL A 234 -0.04 14.21 0.97
N PHE A 235 0.88 15.02 1.50
CA PHE A 235 2.32 14.78 1.39
C PHE A 235 2.91 14.48 2.78
N SER A 236 3.51 13.29 2.95
CA SER A 236 4.08 12.87 4.23
C SER A 236 5.53 13.31 4.42
N ASN A 237 6.43 12.86 3.56
CA ASN A 237 7.87 13.14 3.62
C ASN A 237 8.57 12.71 2.34
N LEU A 238 9.83 13.12 2.17
CA LEU A 238 10.69 12.67 1.10
C LEU A 238 12.08 12.29 1.61
N THR A 239 12.39 11.00 1.60
CA THR A 239 13.71 10.44 1.88
C THR A 239 14.20 9.60 0.70
N ARG A 240 15.44 9.13 0.72
CA ARG A 240 16.03 8.41 -0.42
C ARG A 240 15.38 7.06 -0.63
N GLU A 241 14.71 6.89 -1.78
CA GLU A 241 14.13 5.63 -2.22
C GLU A 241 13.94 5.61 -3.74
N HIS A 242 13.82 4.44 -4.35
CA HIS A 242 13.51 4.26 -5.78
C HIS A 242 14.50 4.92 -6.76
N MET A 243 15.79 5.00 -6.40
CA MET A 243 16.84 5.53 -7.28
C MET A 243 17.18 4.58 -8.44
N ASP A 244 16.70 3.36 -8.40
CA ASP A 244 16.70 2.40 -9.51
C ASP A 244 15.76 2.80 -10.66
N TYR A 245 14.69 3.53 -10.34
CA TYR A 245 13.69 4.02 -11.30
C TYR A 245 13.86 5.52 -11.60
N HIS A 246 13.99 6.35 -10.57
CA HIS A 246 14.20 7.79 -10.69
C HIS A 246 15.70 8.10 -10.75
N LYS A 247 16.15 8.76 -11.81
CA LYS A 247 17.58 9.02 -12.05
C LYS A 247 18.19 9.95 -10.98
N THR A 248 17.40 10.89 -10.49
CA THR A 248 17.82 11.87 -9.48
C THR A 248 16.76 12.01 -8.37
N PHE A 249 17.18 12.57 -7.25
CA PHE A 249 16.26 12.87 -6.15
C PHE A 249 15.20 13.92 -6.56
N GLU A 250 15.56 14.85 -7.44
CA GLU A 250 14.63 15.84 -7.98
C GLU A 250 13.61 15.22 -8.96
N ASP A 251 14.00 14.20 -9.75
CA ASP A 251 13.05 13.43 -10.56
C ASP A 251 12.04 12.69 -9.68
N TYR A 252 12.53 12.12 -8.55
CA TYR A 252 11.68 11.45 -7.58
C TYR A 252 10.67 12.41 -6.92
N PHE A 253 11.13 13.60 -6.53
CA PHE A 253 10.26 14.67 -6.03
C PHE A 253 9.27 15.14 -7.11
N SER A 254 9.75 15.40 -8.32
CA SER A 254 8.93 15.86 -9.45
C SER A 254 7.81 14.89 -9.79
N ALA A 255 8.07 13.58 -9.70
CA ALA A 255 7.03 12.58 -9.87
C ALA A 255 5.91 12.72 -8.83
N LYS A 256 6.26 12.93 -7.55
CA LYS A 256 5.26 13.12 -6.47
C LYS A 256 4.55 14.48 -6.56
N LYS A 257 5.25 15.53 -6.97
CA LYS A 257 4.73 16.89 -7.18
C LYS A 257 3.56 16.91 -8.17
N ARG A 258 3.54 16.00 -9.17
CA ARG A 258 2.45 15.88 -10.15
C ARG A 258 1.07 15.69 -9.50
N LEU A 259 0.99 15.07 -8.31
CA LEU A 259 -0.27 14.93 -7.59
C LEU A 259 -0.86 16.30 -7.20
N PHE A 260 -0.01 17.28 -6.89
CA PHE A 260 -0.37 18.63 -6.45
C PHE A 260 -0.53 19.60 -7.62
N GLU A 261 0.20 19.38 -8.71
CA GLU A 261 0.02 20.14 -9.96
C GLU A 261 -1.26 19.73 -10.70
N GLY A 262 -1.75 18.51 -10.40
CA GLY A 262 -2.92 17.90 -11.01
C GLY A 262 -2.59 16.77 -11.96
N THR A 263 -3.46 15.79 -12.00
CA THR A 263 -3.34 14.56 -12.79
C THR A 263 -4.24 14.60 -14.03
N GLY A 264 -4.26 15.73 -14.75
CA GLY A 264 -5.08 15.93 -15.93
C GLY A 264 -6.53 16.38 -15.66
N ALA A 265 -6.96 16.41 -14.38
CA ALA A 265 -8.27 16.89 -13.95
C ALA A 265 -8.18 18.16 -13.07
N GLY A 266 -7.04 18.86 -13.12
CA GLY A 266 -6.75 20.03 -12.30
C GLY A 266 -6.07 19.69 -10.98
N ALA A 267 -5.59 20.72 -10.28
CA ALA A 267 -4.97 20.60 -8.98
C ALA A 267 -6.00 20.14 -7.91
N PRO A 268 -5.57 19.48 -6.83
CA PRO A 268 -6.47 19.06 -5.76
C PRO A 268 -7.14 20.27 -5.08
N GLU A 269 -8.31 20.05 -4.50
CA GLU A 269 -9.02 21.09 -3.75
C GLU A 269 -8.20 21.52 -2.54
N VAL A 270 -7.63 20.55 -1.80
CA VAL A 270 -6.84 20.80 -0.61
C VAL A 270 -5.54 20.00 -0.67
N ALA A 271 -4.41 20.67 -0.45
CA ALA A 271 -3.13 20.04 -0.15
C ALA A 271 -2.91 19.96 1.36
N VAL A 272 -2.59 18.80 1.91
CA VAL A 272 -2.24 18.57 3.31
C VAL A 272 -0.73 18.30 3.38
N LEU A 273 0.05 19.26 3.87
CA LEU A 273 1.50 19.31 3.69
C LEU A 273 2.26 19.26 5.03
N ASN A 274 3.24 18.38 5.10
CA ASN A 274 4.20 18.34 6.21
C ASN A 274 5.18 19.53 6.10
N THR A 275 5.13 20.49 7.05
CA THR A 275 6.03 21.66 7.07
C THR A 275 7.38 21.38 7.70
N ASP A 276 7.54 20.27 8.42
CA ASP A 276 8.83 19.84 8.96
C ASP A 276 9.72 19.20 7.88
N ASP A 277 9.12 18.79 6.76
CA ASP A 277 9.82 18.32 5.56
C ASP A 277 10.01 19.47 4.56
N GLU A 278 11.24 19.69 4.10
CA GLU A 278 11.59 20.78 3.17
C GLU A 278 10.88 20.67 1.81
N PHE A 279 10.61 19.44 1.34
CA PHE A 279 9.89 19.19 0.10
C PHE A 279 8.38 19.46 0.25
N GLY A 280 7.83 19.24 1.46
CA GLY A 280 6.45 19.63 1.77
C GLY A 280 6.21 21.13 1.57
N LYS A 281 7.16 21.98 1.98
CA LYS A 281 7.09 23.42 1.76
C LYS A 281 7.10 23.82 0.28
N ARG A 282 7.84 23.10 -0.55
CA ARG A 282 7.94 23.34 -1.99
C ARG A 282 6.62 23.06 -2.74
N LEU A 283 5.67 22.35 -2.10
CA LEU A 283 4.34 22.06 -2.66
C LEU A 283 3.29 23.12 -2.32
N ALA A 284 3.61 24.06 -1.42
CA ALA A 284 2.70 25.13 -1.03
C ALA A 284 2.28 25.97 -2.25
N GLY A 285 0.99 26.28 -2.34
CA GLY A 285 0.43 27.10 -3.41
C GLY A 285 0.09 26.35 -4.70
N LEU A 286 0.34 25.04 -4.79
CA LEU A 286 -0.02 24.23 -5.96
C LEU A 286 -1.49 23.79 -5.95
N ALA A 287 -2.11 23.64 -4.79
CA ALA A 287 -3.53 23.33 -4.63
C ALA A 287 -4.36 24.60 -4.42
N LYS A 288 -5.69 24.48 -4.55
CA LYS A 288 -6.60 25.63 -4.30
C LYS A 288 -6.55 26.09 -2.86
N LYS A 289 -6.37 25.17 -1.91
CA LYS A 289 -6.19 25.45 -0.47
C LYS A 289 -5.05 24.60 0.07
N THR A 290 -4.40 25.07 1.12
CA THR A 290 -3.37 24.32 1.83
C THR A 290 -3.75 24.23 3.30
N ILE A 291 -3.58 23.03 3.87
CA ILE A 291 -3.57 22.75 5.31
C ILE A 291 -2.18 22.23 5.62
N THR A 292 -1.49 22.87 6.55
CA THR A 292 -0.15 22.49 6.97
C THR A 292 -0.19 21.67 8.25
N TYR A 293 0.74 20.72 8.41
CA TYR A 293 0.91 20.01 9.68
C TYR A 293 2.38 19.81 10.02
N GLY A 294 2.69 19.69 11.31
CA GLY A 294 4.04 19.50 11.81
C GLY A 294 4.13 19.49 13.32
N LEU A 295 5.30 19.14 13.85
CA LEU A 295 5.62 19.10 15.28
C LEU A 295 6.65 20.16 15.67
N GLU A 296 7.55 20.52 14.76
CA GLU A 296 8.72 21.34 15.02
C GLU A 296 8.55 22.80 14.55
N LYS A 297 7.72 23.02 13.53
CA LYS A 297 7.46 24.33 12.93
C LYS A 297 6.00 24.72 13.10
N ASP A 298 5.73 26.01 12.98
CA ASP A 298 4.36 26.51 12.98
C ASP A 298 3.59 25.88 11.82
N ALA A 299 2.44 25.30 12.14
CA ALA A 299 1.55 24.63 11.21
C ALA A 299 0.10 24.78 11.68
N ASP A 300 -0.84 24.66 10.74
CA ASP A 300 -2.28 24.72 11.01
C ASP A 300 -2.72 23.58 11.94
N ILE A 301 -2.04 22.44 11.85
CA ILE A 301 -2.29 21.25 12.67
C ILE A 301 -0.99 20.84 13.36
N THR A 302 -0.99 20.84 14.69
CA THR A 302 0.19 20.48 15.48
C THR A 302 -0.18 19.77 16.78
N ALA A 303 0.80 19.05 17.37
CA ALA A 303 0.71 18.45 18.68
C ALA A 303 1.99 18.76 19.48
N ARG A 304 1.85 19.30 20.70
CA ARG A 304 3.02 19.71 21.51
C ARG A 304 3.36 18.74 22.64
N LYS A 305 2.40 17.95 23.08
CA LYS A 305 2.56 16.96 24.17
C LYS A 305 1.92 15.67 23.71
N PHE A 306 2.71 14.61 23.65
CA PHE A 306 2.23 13.27 23.31
C PHE A 306 2.87 12.24 24.25
N GLN A 307 2.10 11.24 24.60
CA GLN A 307 2.57 10.07 25.35
C GLN A 307 2.71 8.91 24.36
N LEU A 308 3.87 8.26 24.40
CA LEU A 308 4.19 7.10 23.56
C LEU A 308 4.39 5.89 24.45
N THR A 309 3.70 4.81 24.14
CA THR A 309 3.82 3.51 24.81
C THR A 309 3.86 2.38 23.77
N PHE A 310 4.15 1.16 24.19
CA PHE A 310 4.04 0.00 23.29
C PHE A 310 2.59 -0.38 22.96
N ASP A 311 1.62 0.13 23.71
CA ASP A 311 0.20 -0.13 23.50
C ASP A 311 -0.48 0.98 22.66
N GLY A 312 0.27 2.02 22.30
CA GLY A 312 -0.20 3.11 21.46
C GLY A 312 0.30 4.49 21.87
N LEU A 313 -0.37 5.51 21.36
CA LEU A 313 -0.03 6.90 21.62
C LEU A 313 -1.29 7.75 21.91
N THR A 314 -1.10 8.81 22.70
CA THR A 314 -2.15 9.78 23.02
C THR A 314 -1.61 11.20 22.90
N PHE A 315 -2.41 12.11 22.35
CA PHE A 315 -2.12 13.55 22.31
C PHE A 315 -3.38 14.36 22.01
N THR A 316 -3.26 15.68 22.15
CA THR A 316 -4.26 16.61 21.63
C THR A 316 -3.68 17.36 20.44
N ALA A 317 -4.28 17.20 19.27
CA ALA A 317 -3.97 18.01 18.11
C ALA A 317 -4.69 19.36 18.22
N HIS A 318 -3.94 20.44 17.95
CA HIS A 318 -4.49 21.79 17.78
C HIS A 318 -4.65 22.01 16.28
N THR A 319 -5.85 22.38 15.86
CA THR A 319 -6.21 22.57 14.45
C THR A 319 -6.94 23.89 14.26
N LEU A 320 -7.11 24.34 13.02
CA LEU A 320 -7.92 25.52 12.70
C LEU A 320 -9.40 25.35 13.09
N ASN A 321 -9.90 24.11 13.13
CA ASN A 321 -11.29 23.78 13.50
C ASN A 321 -11.43 23.33 14.97
N GLY A 322 -10.51 23.75 15.85
CA GLY A 322 -10.53 23.41 17.26
C GLY A 322 -9.55 22.27 17.63
N LYS A 323 -9.83 21.59 18.72
CA LYS A 323 -8.98 20.50 19.25
C LYS A 323 -9.52 19.14 18.82
N VAL A 324 -8.63 18.21 18.55
CA VAL A 324 -8.91 16.79 18.30
C VAL A 324 -8.14 15.96 19.33
N HIS A 325 -8.86 15.16 20.13
CA HIS A 325 -8.28 14.30 21.15
C HIS A 325 -7.96 12.94 20.55
N VAL A 326 -6.68 12.65 20.46
CA VAL A 326 -6.18 11.44 19.81
C VAL A 326 -5.84 10.37 20.85
N VAL A 327 -6.45 9.20 20.71
CA VAL A 327 -6.08 7.94 21.34
C VAL A 327 -5.92 6.93 20.19
N SER A 328 -4.75 6.35 20.01
CA SER A 328 -4.45 5.52 18.86
C SER A 328 -3.63 4.30 19.25
N PRO A 329 -3.90 3.10 18.68
CA PRO A 329 -3.08 1.91 18.87
C PRO A 329 -1.74 1.97 18.11
N LEU A 330 -1.52 2.99 17.27
CA LEU A 330 -0.28 3.16 16.54
C LEU A 330 0.86 3.56 17.49
N VAL A 331 2.08 3.12 17.18
CA VAL A 331 3.25 3.24 18.05
C VAL A 331 4.33 4.11 17.38
N GLY A 332 4.98 4.95 18.16
CA GLY A 332 6.15 5.75 17.75
C GLY A 332 5.82 7.17 17.21
N LYS A 333 6.82 8.06 17.32
CA LYS A 333 6.72 9.48 16.94
C LYS A 333 6.32 9.67 15.47
N ILE A 334 6.76 8.80 14.57
CA ILE A 334 6.40 8.86 13.14
C ILE A 334 4.88 8.77 12.92
N ASN A 335 4.19 8.03 13.79
CA ASN A 335 2.74 7.90 13.70
C ASN A 335 1.99 9.14 14.24
N VAL A 336 2.63 9.99 15.05
CA VAL A 336 2.06 11.32 15.35
C VAL A 336 1.93 12.11 14.05
N TYR A 337 2.97 12.15 13.20
CA TYR A 337 2.90 12.80 11.88
C TYR A 337 1.82 12.19 10.98
N ASN A 338 1.73 10.85 10.92
CA ASN A 338 0.72 10.16 10.11
C ASN A 338 -0.70 10.51 10.56
N LEU A 339 -0.92 10.63 11.88
CA LEU A 339 -2.20 11.00 12.46
C LEU A 339 -2.54 12.47 12.22
N LEU A 340 -1.58 13.41 12.35
CA LEU A 340 -1.78 14.81 11.99
C LEU A 340 -2.15 14.97 10.51
N ALA A 341 -1.47 14.24 9.63
CA ALA A 341 -1.78 14.20 8.19
C ALA A 341 -3.22 13.69 7.94
N ALA A 342 -3.62 12.64 8.64
CA ALA A 342 -4.97 12.07 8.51
C ALA A 342 -6.05 12.98 9.08
N ILE A 343 -5.78 13.70 10.19
CA ILE A 343 -6.66 14.75 10.73
C ILE A 343 -6.86 15.85 9.68
N GLY A 344 -5.77 16.32 9.05
CA GLY A 344 -5.83 17.31 7.98
C GLY A 344 -6.67 16.84 6.79
N ALA A 345 -6.52 15.59 6.37
CA ALA A 345 -7.34 15.00 5.31
C ALA A 345 -8.82 14.90 5.72
N GLY A 346 -9.11 14.48 6.96
CA GLY A 346 -10.47 14.44 7.50
C GLY A 346 -11.14 15.81 7.49
N GLN A 347 -10.41 16.86 7.91
CA GLN A 347 -10.89 18.24 7.86
C GLN A 347 -11.06 18.76 6.42
N ALA A 348 -10.18 18.37 5.50
CA ALA A 348 -10.31 18.70 4.07
C ALA A 348 -11.55 18.05 3.44
N LEU A 349 -11.99 16.91 3.97
CA LEU A 349 -13.25 16.25 3.60
C LEU A 349 -14.48 16.82 4.29
N GLY A 350 -14.32 17.79 5.21
CA GLY A 350 -15.41 18.37 6.01
C GLY A 350 -15.99 17.42 7.06
N LEU A 351 -15.23 16.40 7.49
CA LEU A 351 -15.65 15.47 8.53
C LEU A 351 -15.55 16.12 9.92
N SER A 352 -16.45 15.75 10.83
CA SER A 352 -16.48 16.29 12.18
C SER A 352 -15.30 15.80 13.04
N ASN A 353 -14.93 16.55 14.07
CA ASN A 353 -13.87 16.15 14.99
C ASN A 353 -14.20 14.83 15.71
N GLU A 354 -15.48 14.60 16.02
CA GLU A 354 -15.95 13.34 16.64
C GLU A 354 -15.74 12.13 15.73
N ALA A 355 -16.00 12.27 14.41
CA ALA A 355 -15.73 11.21 13.44
C ALA A 355 -14.22 10.96 13.30
N ILE A 356 -13.41 12.02 13.34
CA ILE A 356 -11.95 11.94 13.29
C ILE A 356 -11.42 11.20 14.52
N GLU A 357 -11.82 11.61 15.73
CA GLU A 357 -11.43 10.98 16.99
C GLU A 357 -11.84 9.51 17.05
N SER A 358 -13.11 9.22 16.75
CA SER A 358 -13.66 7.87 16.74
C SER A 358 -12.95 6.98 15.71
N GLY A 359 -12.69 7.48 14.50
CA GLY A 359 -11.99 6.74 13.46
C GLY A 359 -10.55 6.38 13.83
N ILE A 360 -9.85 7.31 14.49
CA ILE A 360 -8.48 7.06 14.98
C ILE A 360 -8.49 6.05 16.14
N GLN A 361 -9.42 6.18 17.07
CA GLN A 361 -9.52 5.32 18.25
C GLN A 361 -9.90 3.88 17.87
N ASN A 362 -10.79 3.71 16.91
CA ASN A 362 -11.27 2.41 16.46
C ASN A 362 -10.40 1.79 15.35
N LEU A 363 -9.26 2.42 15.03
CA LEU A 363 -8.33 1.85 14.07
C LEU A 363 -7.77 0.53 14.64
N GLU A 364 -7.93 -0.54 13.88
CA GLU A 364 -7.17 -1.76 14.13
C GLU A 364 -5.69 -1.56 13.77
N SER A 365 -4.83 -2.45 14.22
CA SER A 365 -3.42 -2.39 13.85
C SER A 365 -3.25 -2.42 12.31
N VAL A 366 -2.37 -1.60 11.78
CA VAL A 366 -2.00 -1.67 10.36
C VAL A 366 -1.08 -2.86 10.15
N SER A 367 -1.52 -3.82 9.35
CA SER A 367 -0.80 -5.09 9.13
C SER A 367 0.65 -4.84 8.70
N GLY A 368 1.61 -5.44 9.41
CA GLY A 368 3.04 -5.31 9.13
C GLY A 368 3.62 -3.92 9.38
N ARG A 369 3.00 -3.10 10.23
CA ARG A 369 3.51 -1.79 10.66
C ARG A 369 3.58 -1.75 12.18
N PHE A 370 4.79 -1.87 12.72
CA PHE A 370 5.07 -2.01 14.16
C PHE A 370 4.12 -3.02 14.83
N GLN A 371 3.86 -4.13 14.15
CA GLN A 371 2.87 -5.11 14.58
C GLN A 371 3.46 -6.02 15.66
N ARG A 372 2.89 -5.95 16.86
CA ARG A 372 3.28 -6.81 17.99
C ARG A 372 2.79 -8.25 17.79
N ILE A 373 3.67 -9.21 18.07
CA ILE A 373 3.35 -10.64 18.18
C ILE A 373 3.52 -11.03 19.64
N ASP A 374 2.43 -11.45 20.25
CA ASP A 374 2.37 -11.77 21.68
C ASP A 374 1.71 -13.13 21.91
N LEU A 375 2.48 -14.06 22.45
CA LEU A 375 2.03 -15.37 22.92
C LEU A 375 2.40 -15.60 24.40
N GLY A 376 2.63 -14.51 25.16
CA GLY A 376 2.99 -14.57 26.58
C GLY A 376 4.48 -14.73 26.84
N GLN A 377 5.33 -14.55 25.82
CA GLN A 377 6.79 -14.55 25.98
C GLN A 377 7.25 -13.30 26.78
N PRO A 378 8.39 -13.40 27.53
CA PRO A 378 8.86 -12.31 28.40
C PRO A 378 9.68 -11.22 27.64
N PHE A 379 9.62 -11.18 26.32
CA PHE A 379 10.26 -10.19 25.44
C PHE A 379 9.27 -9.75 24.37
N LEU A 380 9.54 -8.59 23.75
CA LEU A 380 8.68 -8.09 22.69
C LEU A 380 9.13 -8.63 21.32
N VAL A 381 8.18 -8.99 20.47
CA VAL A 381 8.40 -9.32 19.06
C VAL A 381 7.56 -8.37 18.22
N ILE A 382 8.23 -7.66 17.31
CA ILE A 382 7.62 -6.66 16.45
C ILE A 382 7.94 -6.98 15.00
N VAL A 383 6.92 -7.03 14.14
CA VAL A 383 7.03 -7.21 12.70
C VAL A 383 6.76 -5.88 12.00
N ASP A 384 7.68 -5.45 11.12
CA ASP A 384 7.57 -4.18 10.41
C ASP A 384 8.05 -4.27 8.95
N TYR A 385 7.48 -3.43 8.10
CA TYR A 385 7.83 -3.33 6.68
C TYR A 385 9.08 -2.47 6.41
N ALA A 386 9.81 -2.04 7.41
CA ALA A 386 11.01 -1.21 7.28
C ALA A 386 12.06 -1.89 6.39
N HIS A 387 12.15 -1.49 5.13
CA HIS A 387 13.02 -2.05 4.08
C HIS A 387 13.91 -1.00 3.41
N THR A 388 13.98 0.21 3.98
CA THR A 388 14.92 1.28 3.65
C THR A 388 15.75 1.63 4.88
N ASP A 389 16.88 2.28 4.67
CA ASP A 389 17.77 2.76 5.75
C ASP A 389 17.05 3.68 6.74
N ASP A 390 16.33 4.68 6.24
CA ASP A 390 15.54 5.62 7.04
C ASP A 390 14.41 4.91 7.82
N ALA A 391 13.64 4.03 7.18
CA ALA A 391 12.58 3.29 7.86
C ALA A 391 13.13 2.35 8.95
N LEU A 392 14.26 1.71 8.68
CA LEU A 392 14.93 0.82 9.63
C LEU A 392 15.51 1.59 10.82
N GLU A 393 16.11 2.75 10.57
CA GLU A 393 16.57 3.66 11.62
C GLU A 393 15.40 4.10 12.50
N ASN A 394 14.29 4.54 11.92
CA ASN A 394 13.09 4.98 12.63
C ASN A 394 12.48 3.84 13.47
N LEU A 395 12.44 2.61 12.94
CA LEU A 395 11.95 1.43 13.67
C LEU A 395 12.79 1.16 14.92
N ILE A 396 14.12 1.10 14.78
CA ILE A 396 15.04 0.79 15.89
C ILE A 396 15.03 1.93 16.92
N ARG A 397 15.04 3.20 16.48
CA ARG A 397 14.95 4.35 17.38
C ARG A 397 13.64 4.37 18.15
N THR A 398 12.52 4.08 17.51
CA THR A 398 11.21 3.97 18.19
C THR A 398 11.25 2.91 19.28
N ALA A 399 11.79 1.72 18.99
CA ALA A 399 11.93 0.66 20.00
C ALA A 399 12.82 1.11 21.18
N ARG A 400 13.93 1.81 20.89
CA ARG A 400 14.86 2.34 21.89
C ARG A 400 14.25 3.46 22.74
N GLU A 401 13.48 4.36 22.13
CA GLU A 401 12.79 5.44 22.83
C GLU A 401 11.73 4.90 23.81
N LEU A 402 11.00 3.88 23.41
CA LEU A 402 9.98 3.24 24.24
C LEU A 402 10.56 2.44 25.42
N ASN A 403 11.73 1.82 25.23
CA ASN A 403 12.46 1.16 26.30
C ASN A 403 13.98 1.38 26.13
N PRO A 404 14.56 2.45 26.73
CA PRO A 404 15.97 2.79 26.60
C PRO A 404 16.94 1.72 27.14
N LYS A 405 16.46 0.83 28.01
CA LYS A 405 17.29 -0.22 28.65
C LYS A 405 17.19 -1.58 27.96
N ALA A 406 16.22 -1.76 27.05
CA ALA A 406 16.06 -3.04 26.36
C ALA A 406 17.25 -3.32 25.41
N ARG A 407 17.66 -4.57 25.35
CA ARG A 407 18.51 -5.07 24.25
C ARG A 407 17.66 -5.19 23.01
N ILE A 408 18.13 -4.65 21.88
CA ILE A 408 17.43 -4.70 20.60
C ILE A 408 18.11 -5.69 19.68
N ILE A 409 17.36 -6.70 19.24
CA ILE A 409 17.76 -7.69 18.24
C ILE A 409 17.01 -7.34 16.95
N THR A 410 17.73 -7.02 15.88
CA THR A 410 17.13 -6.66 14.60
C THR A 410 17.43 -7.72 13.54
N LEU A 411 16.41 -8.39 13.04
CA LEU A 411 16.49 -9.29 11.90
C LEU A 411 16.00 -8.57 10.65
N PHE A 412 16.83 -8.56 9.58
CA PHE A 412 16.44 -8.01 8.31
C PHE A 412 17.21 -8.63 7.14
N GLY A 413 16.71 -8.38 5.93
CA GLY A 413 17.36 -8.67 4.66
C GLY A 413 17.08 -7.57 3.65
N CYS A 414 17.69 -7.67 2.47
CA CYS A 414 17.43 -6.79 1.34
C CYS A 414 16.90 -7.58 0.15
N GLY A 415 15.99 -6.97 -0.63
CA GLY A 415 15.51 -7.57 -1.86
C GLY A 415 16.59 -7.61 -2.95
N GLY A 416 16.63 -8.68 -3.72
CA GLY A 416 17.39 -8.78 -4.98
C GLY A 416 16.72 -7.95 -6.09
N GLU A 417 17.47 -7.60 -7.14
CA GLU A 417 17.02 -6.80 -8.29
C GLU A 417 16.42 -5.44 -7.91
N LYS A 418 16.85 -4.89 -6.78
CA LYS A 418 16.47 -3.57 -6.26
C LYS A 418 17.71 -2.72 -6.05
N ASP A 419 17.52 -1.47 -5.58
CA ASP A 419 18.62 -0.55 -5.30
C ASP A 419 19.66 -1.20 -4.37
N ARG A 420 20.81 -1.55 -4.93
CA ARG A 420 21.94 -2.17 -4.19
C ARG A 420 22.64 -1.18 -3.28
N THR A 421 22.56 0.11 -3.58
CA THR A 421 23.31 1.14 -2.85
C THR A 421 22.80 1.33 -1.42
N LYS A 422 21.56 0.94 -1.12
CA LYS A 422 20.98 0.99 0.22
C LYS A 422 21.51 -0.13 1.15
N ARG A 423 22.00 -1.27 0.58
CA ARG A 423 22.39 -2.46 1.35
C ARG A 423 23.47 -2.14 2.42
N PRO A 424 24.60 -1.50 2.05
CA PRO A 424 25.59 -1.12 3.06
C PRO A 424 25.07 -0.10 4.07
N VAL A 425 24.23 0.85 3.64
CA VAL A 425 23.68 1.89 4.54
C VAL A 425 22.77 1.25 5.59
N MET A 426 21.90 0.31 5.20
CA MET A 426 21.06 -0.46 6.13
C MET A 426 21.91 -1.28 7.11
N GLY A 427 23.01 -1.89 6.64
CA GLY A 427 23.96 -2.58 7.51
C GLY A 427 24.61 -1.65 8.54
N GLU A 428 25.02 -0.46 8.12
CA GLU A 428 25.60 0.55 9.02
C GLU A 428 24.58 1.04 10.06
N VAL A 429 23.33 1.28 9.66
CA VAL A 429 22.24 1.69 10.56
C VAL A 429 22.03 0.65 11.66
N THR A 430 21.87 -0.63 11.29
CA THR A 430 21.65 -1.70 12.29
C THR A 430 22.86 -1.92 13.17
N GLY A 431 24.07 -1.86 12.61
CA GLY A 431 25.30 -2.02 13.40
C GLY A 431 25.54 -0.91 14.42
N ARG A 432 25.00 0.30 14.18
CA ARG A 432 25.09 1.42 15.14
C ARG A 432 23.99 1.40 16.20
N LEU A 433 22.79 0.93 15.86
CA LEU A 433 21.59 1.15 16.68
C LEU A 433 21.07 -0.12 17.36
N SER A 434 21.37 -1.30 16.84
CA SER A 434 20.98 -2.59 17.42
C SER A 434 22.09 -3.17 18.29
N ASP A 435 21.71 -3.95 19.31
CA ASP A 435 22.66 -4.68 20.15
C ASP A 435 23.10 -6.01 19.48
N LEU A 436 22.24 -6.55 18.61
CA LEU A 436 22.51 -7.69 17.75
C LEU A 436 21.76 -7.55 16.43
N THR A 437 22.45 -7.73 15.31
CA THR A 437 21.85 -7.81 13.97
C THR A 437 21.84 -9.24 13.48
N ILE A 438 20.70 -9.72 12.94
CA ILE A 438 20.62 -11.02 12.27
C ILE A 438 20.34 -10.75 10.79
N LEU A 439 21.29 -11.13 9.94
CA LEU A 439 21.20 -10.96 8.50
C LEU A 439 20.59 -12.20 7.85
N SER A 440 19.53 -11.98 7.08
CA SER A 440 18.80 -13.07 6.42
C SER A 440 18.33 -12.67 5.02
N SER A 441 17.68 -13.60 4.32
CA SER A 441 17.04 -13.30 3.04
C SER A 441 15.73 -12.53 3.23
N ASP A 442 15.48 -11.62 2.32
CA ASP A 442 14.16 -11.04 2.08
C ASP A 442 13.53 -11.76 0.86
N ASN A 443 13.39 -11.10 -0.28
CA ASN A 443 13.05 -11.65 -1.59
C ASN A 443 14.30 -11.64 -2.48
N PRO A 444 15.15 -12.67 -2.49
CA PRO A 444 16.41 -12.65 -3.23
C PRO A 444 16.21 -12.64 -4.76
N ARG A 445 15.08 -13.10 -5.26
CA ARG A 445 14.75 -13.20 -6.69
C ARG A 445 15.82 -14.01 -7.44
N SER A 446 16.46 -13.42 -8.47
CA SER A 446 17.52 -14.07 -9.24
C SER A 446 18.92 -13.90 -8.62
N GLU A 447 19.08 -13.04 -7.60
CA GLU A 447 20.37 -12.84 -6.94
C GLU A 447 20.65 -13.92 -5.88
N ASP A 448 21.93 -14.27 -5.73
CA ASP A 448 22.39 -15.13 -4.65
C ASP A 448 22.19 -14.45 -3.28
N PRO A 449 21.45 -15.05 -2.33
CA PRO A 449 21.23 -14.48 -1.00
C PRO A 449 22.51 -14.11 -0.26
N LEU A 450 23.57 -14.91 -0.38
CA LEU A 450 24.85 -14.64 0.28
C LEU A 450 25.57 -13.42 -0.29
N LYS A 451 25.39 -13.14 -1.58
CA LYS A 451 25.93 -11.89 -2.18
C LYS A 451 25.19 -10.66 -1.67
N ILE A 452 23.87 -10.76 -1.53
CA ILE A 452 23.08 -9.67 -0.94
C ILE A 452 23.53 -9.41 0.50
N ILE A 453 23.69 -10.46 1.30
CA ILE A 453 24.15 -10.37 2.69
C ILE A 453 25.58 -9.78 2.74
N SER A 454 26.47 -10.17 1.82
CA SER A 454 27.82 -9.63 1.74
C SER A 454 27.82 -8.12 1.48
N ASP A 455 26.94 -7.61 0.62
CA ASP A 455 26.78 -6.17 0.38
C ASP A 455 26.33 -5.43 1.67
N ILE A 456 25.50 -6.04 2.51
CA ILE A 456 25.04 -5.47 3.80
C ILE A 456 26.20 -5.44 4.81
N ILE A 457 27.01 -6.51 4.87
CA ILE A 457 28.15 -6.63 5.79
C ILE A 457 29.17 -5.51 5.60
N VAL A 458 29.35 -5.01 4.38
CA VAL A 458 30.24 -3.86 4.10
C VAL A 458 29.89 -2.64 4.99
N GLY A 459 28.62 -2.42 5.25
CA GLY A 459 28.18 -1.33 6.14
C GLY A 459 28.36 -1.68 7.63
N LEU A 460 27.99 -2.90 8.02
CA LEU A 460 28.17 -3.39 9.39
C LEU A 460 29.62 -3.32 9.86
N GLN A 461 30.58 -3.66 9.00
CA GLN A 461 32.02 -3.62 9.30
C GLN A 461 32.57 -2.21 9.60
N LYS A 462 31.83 -1.16 9.27
CA LYS A 462 32.15 0.22 9.67
C LYS A 462 31.75 0.54 11.11
N THR A 463 31.13 -0.39 11.79
CA THR A 463 30.59 -0.25 13.14
C THR A 463 31.19 -1.31 14.08
N ALA A 464 30.96 -1.16 15.38
CA ALA A 464 31.28 -2.19 16.37
C ALA A 464 30.11 -3.18 16.60
N GLY A 465 29.07 -3.14 15.77
CA GLY A 465 27.86 -3.93 15.90
C GLY A 465 28.09 -5.43 15.77
N LYS A 466 27.48 -6.21 16.66
CA LYS A 466 27.50 -7.67 16.60
C LYS A 466 26.48 -8.15 15.58
N TYR A 467 26.81 -9.20 14.82
CA TYR A 467 25.87 -9.78 13.88
C TYR A 467 26.01 -11.29 13.74
N LEU A 468 24.91 -11.93 13.35
CA LEU A 468 24.81 -13.32 12.92
C LEU A 468 24.33 -13.36 11.47
N ILE A 469 24.65 -14.44 10.79
CA ILE A 469 24.24 -14.69 9.40
C ILE A 469 23.44 -15.99 9.36
N GLU A 470 22.18 -15.91 8.95
CA GLU A 470 21.33 -17.07 8.66
C GLU A 470 20.50 -16.75 7.41
N PRO A 471 20.91 -17.26 6.24
CA PRO A 471 20.22 -16.97 4.98
C PRO A 471 18.81 -17.50 4.90
N ASP A 472 18.49 -18.59 5.57
CA ASP A 472 17.14 -19.12 5.71
C ASP A 472 16.35 -18.28 6.71
N ARG A 473 15.33 -17.54 6.21
CA ARG A 473 14.61 -16.57 7.02
C ARG A 473 13.79 -17.23 8.14
N GLU A 474 13.26 -18.43 7.92
CA GLU A 474 12.54 -19.15 8.96
C GLU A 474 13.47 -19.52 10.11
N LYS A 475 14.66 -20.07 9.80
CA LYS A 475 15.68 -20.38 10.80
C LYS A 475 16.20 -19.12 11.49
N ALA A 476 16.37 -18.03 10.73
CA ALA A 476 16.80 -16.74 11.27
C ALA A 476 15.79 -16.20 12.31
N ILE A 477 14.49 -16.33 12.05
CA ILE A 477 13.44 -15.98 13.03
C ILE A 477 13.55 -16.89 14.25
N GLY A 478 13.75 -18.19 14.07
CA GLY A 478 14.04 -19.12 15.18
C GLY A 478 15.24 -18.69 16.01
N THR A 479 16.36 -18.38 15.37
CA THR A 479 17.58 -17.86 16.01
C THR A 479 17.31 -16.57 16.78
N ALA A 480 16.50 -15.65 16.24
CA ALA A 480 16.14 -14.42 16.93
C ALA A 480 15.35 -14.67 18.21
N MET A 481 14.48 -15.68 18.22
CA MET A 481 13.74 -16.08 19.43
C MET A 481 14.65 -16.79 20.46
N ASP A 482 15.67 -17.56 20.02
CA ASP A 482 16.64 -18.22 20.90
C ASP A 482 17.62 -17.23 21.55
N GLU A 483 17.99 -16.17 20.83
CA GLU A 483 18.84 -15.11 21.34
C GLU A 483 18.13 -14.17 22.31
N ALA A 484 16.78 -14.10 22.24
CA ALA A 484 16.00 -13.17 23.04
C ALA A 484 15.92 -13.59 24.52
N ARG A 485 16.05 -12.61 25.40
CA ARG A 485 15.96 -12.75 26.86
C ARG A 485 14.81 -11.90 27.38
N SER A 486 14.43 -12.15 28.64
CA SER A 486 13.41 -11.32 29.30
C SER A 486 13.75 -9.84 29.22
N GLY A 487 12.81 -9.03 28.72
CA GLY A 487 12.94 -7.58 28.55
C GLY A 487 13.55 -7.14 27.21
N ASP A 488 14.02 -8.05 26.37
CA ASP A 488 14.56 -7.72 25.02
C ASP A 488 13.42 -7.33 24.05
N ILE A 489 13.84 -6.69 22.96
CA ILE A 489 12.95 -6.37 21.83
C ILE A 489 13.54 -7.00 20.57
N VAL A 490 12.75 -7.87 19.93
CA VAL A 490 13.06 -8.49 18.64
C VAL A 490 12.30 -7.76 17.54
N LEU A 491 13.03 -7.20 16.57
CA LEU A 491 12.49 -6.51 15.40
C LEU A 491 12.67 -7.40 14.16
N LEU A 492 11.57 -7.85 13.57
CA LEU A 492 11.55 -8.57 12.29
C LEU A 492 11.20 -7.56 11.20
N ALA A 493 12.22 -7.08 10.48
CA ALA A 493 12.09 -5.99 9.54
C ALA A 493 12.20 -6.44 8.07
N GLY A 494 11.58 -5.68 7.19
CA GLY A 494 11.64 -5.82 5.74
C GLY A 494 10.34 -6.29 5.10
N LYS A 495 9.77 -7.42 5.55
CA LYS A 495 8.59 -8.04 4.92
C LYS A 495 7.25 -7.48 5.43
N GLY A 496 7.15 -7.16 6.71
CA GLY A 496 5.93 -6.61 7.28
C GLY A 496 4.68 -7.44 7.00
N HIS A 497 3.83 -6.96 6.10
CA HIS A 497 2.58 -7.62 5.70
C HIS A 497 2.74 -8.65 4.57
N GLU A 498 3.91 -8.74 3.92
CA GLU A 498 4.14 -9.69 2.84
C GLU A 498 3.98 -11.13 3.33
N ASN A 499 3.20 -11.92 2.62
CA ASN A 499 2.92 -13.33 2.91
C ASN A 499 3.58 -14.27 1.90
N TYR A 500 4.64 -13.83 1.23
CA TYR A 500 5.39 -14.59 0.23
C TYR A 500 6.89 -14.32 0.31
N GLN A 501 7.69 -15.25 -0.22
CA GLN A 501 9.12 -15.07 -0.51
C GLN A 501 9.42 -15.47 -1.94
N ILE A 502 10.03 -14.55 -2.71
CA ILE A 502 10.37 -14.76 -4.13
C ILE A 502 11.80 -15.28 -4.22
N LEU A 503 11.95 -16.51 -4.69
CA LEU A 503 13.21 -17.17 -5.01
C LEU A 503 13.44 -17.17 -6.52
N VAL A 504 14.61 -17.64 -6.95
CA VAL A 504 15.01 -17.67 -8.37
C VAL A 504 14.05 -18.50 -9.23
N ASP A 505 13.53 -19.60 -8.72
CA ASP A 505 12.73 -20.60 -9.44
C ASP A 505 11.27 -20.67 -9.00
N ARG A 506 10.93 -20.11 -7.84
CA ARG A 506 9.60 -20.23 -7.24
C ARG A 506 9.28 -19.10 -6.28
N THR A 507 7.99 -18.97 -5.98
CA THR A 507 7.49 -18.14 -4.88
C THR A 507 6.95 -19.08 -3.80
N LEU A 508 7.37 -18.86 -2.56
CA LEU A 508 6.90 -19.58 -1.39
C LEU A 508 5.87 -18.73 -0.64
N GLU A 509 4.88 -19.38 -0.03
CA GLU A 509 4.11 -18.76 1.04
C GLU A 509 5.00 -18.57 2.25
N PHE A 510 5.15 -17.34 2.71
CA PHE A 510 6.03 -16.99 3.81
C PHE A 510 5.59 -15.69 4.48
N ASP A 511 5.22 -15.76 5.73
CA ASP A 511 4.73 -14.63 6.53
C ASP A 511 5.51 -14.55 7.84
N ASP A 512 6.26 -13.46 8.04
CA ASP A 512 7.06 -13.24 9.25
C ASP A 512 6.24 -13.37 10.53
N ARG A 513 4.97 -12.97 10.49
CA ARG A 513 4.05 -13.01 11.64
C ARG A 513 3.71 -14.45 12.03
N GLU A 514 3.43 -15.29 11.04
CA GLU A 514 3.13 -16.71 11.26
C GLU A 514 4.39 -17.49 11.66
N MET A 515 5.54 -17.19 11.02
CA MET A 515 6.81 -17.81 11.42
C MET A 515 7.21 -17.43 12.84
N ALA A 516 7.02 -16.17 13.24
CA ALA A 516 7.26 -15.73 14.62
C ALA A 516 6.34 -16.45 15.61
N ARG A 517 5.03 -16.56 15.33
CA ARG A 517 4.09 -17.31 16.17
C ARG A 517 4.48 -18.78 16.27
N ARG A 518 4.86 -19.40 15.16
CA ARG A 518 5.31 -20.80 15.15
C ARG A 518 6.57 -20.98 15.98
N ALA A 519 7.58 -20.15 15.78
CA ALA A 519 8.83 -20.20 16.54
C ALA A 519 8.61 -20.00 18.05
N LEU A 520 7.68 -19.13 18.44
CA LEU A 520 7.30 -18.95 19.85
C LEU A 520 6.57 -20.17 20.41
N ARG A 521 5.65 -20.79 19.66
CA ARG A 521 4.94 -22.01 20.10
C ARG A 521 5.91 -23.19 20.30
N GLU A 522 6.88 -23.35 19.42
CA GLU A 522 7.92 -24.38 19.55
C GLU A 522 8.76 -24.22 20.82
N ARG A 523 8.76 -23.01 21.41
CA ARG A 523 9.41 -22.68 22.70
C ARG A 523 8.46 -22.67 23.89
N GLY A 524 7.22 -23.16 23.70
CA GLY A 524 6.23 -23.33 24.77
C GLY A 524 5.38 -22.09 25.07
N PHE A 525 5.43 -21.03 24.23
CA PHE A 525 4.55 -19.87 24.39
C PHE A 525 3.26 -20.09 23.58
N GLU A 526 2.11 -20.19 24.25
CA GLU A 526 0.82 -20.51 23.59
C GLU A 526 -0.14 -19.30 23.47
N GLY A 527 0.21 -18.17 24.08
CA GLY A 527 -0.69 -17.02 24.22
C GLY A 527 -1.69 -17.18 25.37
N PRO A 528 -2.45 -16.13 25.70
CA PRO A 528 -3.51 -16.23 26.66
C PRO A 528 -4.53 -17.26 26.15
N ARG A 529 -4.73 -18.36 26.89
CA ARG A 529 -5.85 -19.29 26.64
C ARG A 529 -7.12 -18.45 26.77
N ASN A 530 -7.89 -18.30 25.70
CA ASN A 530 -9.26 -17.84 25.85
C ASN A 530 -9.92 -18.74 26.89
N GLN A 531 -10.14 -18.21 28.10
CA GLN A 531 -11.03 -18.85 29.06
C GLN A 531 -12.42 -18.82 28.40
N VAL A 532 -12.72 -19.87 27.66
CA VAL A 532 -14.11 -20.23 27.38
C VAL A 532 -14.67 -20.49 28.77
N ASN A 533 -15.37 -19.49 29.31
CA ASN A 533 -16.18 -19.63 30.51
C ASN A 533 -17.21 -20.74 30.27
N GLY A 534 -16.79 -21.96 30.54
CA GLY A 534 -17.67 -23.09 30.81
C GLY A 534 -18.35 -22.90 32.17
N GLY A 535 -19.17 -21.86 32.25
CA GLY A 535 -20.11 -21.66 33.33
C GLY A 535 -21.16 -22.76 33.25
N GLN A 536 -20.92 -23.89 33.92
CA GLN A 536 -21.96 -24.85 34.25
C GLN A 536 -23.01 -24.14 35.09
N LEU A 537 -24.15 -23.84 34.48
CA LEU A 537 -25.41 -23.58 35.16
C LEU A 537 -25.81 -24.89 35.89
N LYS A 538 -25.43 -25.02 37.16
CA LYS A 538 -26.13 -25.86 38.11
C LYS A 538 -27.03 -24.97 38.94
N GLY A 539 -28.28 -24.94 38.61
CA GLY A 539 -29.35 -24.37 39.37
C GLY A 539 -30.51 -25.35 39.39
N GLU A 540 -30.52 -26.24 40.37
CA GLU A 540 -31.74 -26.96 40.76
C GLU A 540 -32.67 -26.02 41.54
N PRO A 541 -33.97 -26.11 41.31
CA PRO A 541 -34.95 -25.39 42.12
C PRO A 541 -35.31 -26.22 43.38
N ARG A 542 -35.04 -25.71 44.56
CA ARG A 542 -35.72 -26.18 45.76
C ARG A 542 -36.85 -25.26 46.11
N GLY A 543 -38.05 -25.83 46.00
CA GLY A 543 -39.25 -25.23 46.52
C GLY A 543 -39.28 -25.26 48.05
N GLY A 544 -40.06 -24.41 48.62
CA GLY A 544 -40.33 -24.37 50.08
C GLY A 544 -41.22 -23.20 50.44
N SER A 545 -42.48 -23.48 50.45
CA SER A 545 -43.65 -22.84 51.09
C SER A 545 -43.35 -22.04 52.38
N GLY A 546 -44.11 -20.99 52.63
CA GLY A 546 -44.44 -20.58 53.98
C GLY A 546 -44.84 -19.11 54.17
N PHE A 547 -46.07 -18.83 54.13
CA PHE A 547 -46.96 -17.92 54.89
C PHE A 547 -46.36 -16.84 55.80
N GLY A 548 -46.95 -15.67 55.79
CA GLY A 548 -47.30 -14.97 57.02
C GLY A 548 -47.12 -13.44 57.03
N THR A 549 -48.29 -12.78 56.97
CA THR A 549 -48.71 -11.42 57.35
C THR A 549 -48.15 -10.25 56.60
#